data_ac1adb926a5408d8d99da6193527ea39
#
_entry.id   ac1adb926a5408d8d99da6193527ea39
#
_cell.length_a   1.000
_cell.length_b   1.000
_cell.length_c   1.000
_cell.angle_alpha   90.00
_cell.angle_beta   90.00
_cell.angle_gamma   90.00
#
_symmetry.space_group_name_H-M   'P 1'
#
loop_
_entity.id
_entity.type
_entity.pdbx_description
1 polymer ?
#
loop_
_entity_poly.entity_id
_entity_poly.type
_entity_poly.pdbx_seq_one_letter_code
_entity_poly.pdbx_strand_id
1 'polypeptide(L)'
;MPIEKRWVVKPQGNPEAVAAMAAATGISPVLANLLVQRGIDTLEKAKKFFNPQLSDLHDPFLMKDMDKAVERVERAVRNREKIMVYGDYDVDGTTAVALVYKFLRQIGHKDLLFYIPDRYTEGYGISTKGIDHAARKGATLIIALDCGIKAIEKVDYAKRKGVDFIICDHHLPAEEIPRAVAVLDPKRADCSYPFDELSGCGVGFKLVQAYCQKNGIPFQQIEPLLDLLAVSIASDIVPLVDENRILAHYGLLRLNASDRKSTRLNSSHSS
;
A
#
# COMPACT_ATOMS: atom_id res chain seq x y z
N MET A 1 -13.22 11.86 33.03
CA MET A 1 -12.18 12.81 33.51
C MET A 1 -11.68 13.58 32.29
N PRO A 2 -11.44 14.88 32.39
CA PRO A 2 -10.86 15.64 31.29
C PRO A 2 -9.43 15.14 31.05
N ILE A 3 -9.06 14.92 29.77
CA ILE A 3 -7.71 14.53 29.40
C ILE A 3 -6.79 15.73 29.61
N GLU A 4 -5.88 15.63 30.56
CA GLU A 4 -4.87 16.67 30.81
C GLU A 4 -3.79 16.59 29.73
N LYS A 5 -3.70 17.63 28.90
CA LYS A 5 -2.71 17.71 27.81
C LYS A 5 -1.43 18.36 28.34
N ARG A 6 -0.32 17.64 28.29
CA ARG A 6 1.00 18.16 28.64
C ARG A 6 1.84 18.38 27.37
N TRP A 7 2.28 19.62 27.17
CA TRP A 7 3.22 19.95 26.12
C TRP A 7 4.64 19.50 26.51
N VAL A 8 5.31 18.76 25.63
CA VAL A 8 6.69 18.32 25.81
C VAL A 8 7.50 18.78 24.61
N VAL A 9 8.57 19.53 24.84
CA VAL A 9 9.51 19.93 23.78
C VAL A 9 10.36 18.71 23.42
N LYS A 10 10.40 18.37 22.14
CA LYS A 10 11.24 17.27 21.65
C LYS A 10 12.72 17.61 21.89
N PRO A 11 13.54 16.68 22.38
CA PRO A 11 14.97 16.90 22.56
C PRO A 11 15.65 17.37 21.26
N GLN A 12 16.66 18.21 21.39
CA GLN A 12 17.49 18.63 20.26
C GLN A 12 18.18 17.40 19.62
N GLY A 13 18.38 17.44 18.32
CA GLY A 13 19.20 16.46 17.61
C GLY A 13 20.67 16.50 18.08
N ASN A 14 21.43 15.47 17.71
CA ASN A 14 22.87 15.45 18.00
C ASN A 14 23.53 16.73 17.45
N PRO A 15 24.23 17.53 18.29
CA PRO A 15 24.78 18.83 17.87
C PRO A 15 25.79 18.73 16.74
N GLU A 16 26.61 17.68 16.70
CA GLU A 16 27.62 17.45 15.66
C GLU A 16 26.93 17.15 14.32
N ALA A 17 25.91 16.30 14.33
CA ALA A 17 25.11 15.98 13.13
C ALA A 17 24.36 17.22 12.61
N VAL A 18 23.83 18.06 13.51
CA VAL A 18 23.18 19.33 13.16
C VAL A 18 24.16 20.28 12.50
N ALA A 19 25.35 20.47 13.10
CA ALA A 19 26.40 21.34 12.54
C ALA A 19 26.89 20.83 11.18
N ALA A 20 27.16 19.52 11.06
CA ALA A 20 27.58 18.90 9.80
C ALA A 20 26.51 19.05 8.71
N MET A 21 25.22 18.84 9.04
CA MET A 21 24.10 19.00 8.12
C MET A 21 23.96 20.44 7.64
N ALA A 22 24.04 21.43 8.56
CA ALA A 22 23.95 22.84 8.21
C ALA A 22 25.12 23.26 7.29
N ALA A 23 26.34 22.84 7.60
CA ALA A 23 27.51 23.12 6.78
C ALA A 23 27.45 22.49 5.38
N ALA A 24 27.00 21.21 5.29
CA ALA A 24 26.96 20.47 4.03
C ALA A 24 25.83 20.92 3.08
N THR A 25 24.73 21.44 3.63
CA THR A 25 23.51 21.80 2.85
C THR A 25 23.30 23.30 2.71
N GLY A 26 23.98 24.13 3.51
CA GLY A 26 23.78 25.57 3.55
C GLY A 26 22.46 26.02 4.21
N ILE A 27 21.72 25.10 4.83
CA ILE A 27 20.45 25.45 5.53
C ILE A 27 20.75 25.98 6.95
N SER A 28 19.76 26.69 7.54
CA SER A 28 19.90 27.17 8.91
C SER A 28 20.03 26.03 9.92
N PRO A 29 20.75 26.24 11.05
CA PRO A 29 20.86 25.24 12.11
C PRO A 29 19.50 24.75 12.65
N VAL A 30 18.48 25.59 12.63
CA VAL A 30 17.11 25.22 13.04
C VAL A 30 16.55 24.17 12.10
N LEU A 31 16.64 24.39 10.79
CA LEU A 31 16.18 23.40 9.79
C LEU A 31 17.01 22.12 9.82
N ALA A 32 18.33 22.23 9.99
CA ALA A 32 19.21 21.10 10.16
C ALA A 32 18.82 20.25 11.39
N ASN A 33 18.51 20.90 12.51
CA ASN A 33 18.04 20.21 13.72
C ASN A 33 16.70 19.49 13.49
N LEU A 34 15.77 20.07 12.74
CA LEU A 34 14.49 19.42 12.39
C LEU A 34 14.72 18.17 11.51
N LEU A 35 15.70 18.19 10.62
CA LEU A 35 16.06 17.01 9.82
C LEU A 35 16.65 15.92 10.71
N VAL A 36 17.64 16.28 11.54
CA VAL A 36 18.30 15.32 12.46
C VAL A 36 17.28 14.70 13.43
N GLN A 37 16.36 15.48 13.97
CA GLN A 37 15.26 14.97 14.81
C GLN A 37 14.32 13.98 14.10
N ARG A 38 14.32 13.96 12.76
CA ARG A 38 13.59 13.00 11.91
C ARG A 38 14.45 11.83 11.45
N GLY A 39 15.67 11.69 11.99
CA GLY A 39 16.60 10.63 11.58
C GLY A 39 17.34 10.91 10.27
N ILE A 40 17.20 12.13 9.71
CA ILE A 40 17.92 12.58 8.51
C ILE A 40 19.19 13.28 8.99
N ASP A 41 20.19 12.48 9.36
CA ASP A 41 21.40 12.90 10.06
C ASP A 41 22.67 12.90 9.17
N THR A 42 22.53 12.49 7.91
CA THR A 42 23.60 12.49 6.91
C THR A 42 23.19 13.24 5.65
N LEU A 43 24.20 13.76 4.91
CA LEU A 43 23.98 14.42 3.62
C LEU A 43 23.31 13.48 2.60
N GLU A 44 23.65 12.20 2.64
CA GLU A 44 23.07 11.20 1.74
C GLU A 44 21.56 11.03 2.01
N LYS A 45 21.19 10.87 3.29
CA LYS A 45 19.76 10.82 3.68
C LYS A 45 19.02 12.11 3.32
N ALA A 46 19.66 13.28 3.49
CA ALA A 46 19.08 14.55 3.08
C ALA A 46 18.84 14.63 1.57
N LYS A 47 19.81 14.20 0.76
CA LYS A 47 19.67 14.13 -0.69
C LYS A 47 18.47 13.25 -1.10
N LYS A 48 18.35 12.04 -0.56
CA LYS A 48 17.22 11.14 -0.82
C LYS A 48 15.88 11.75 -0.35
N PHE A 49 15.87 12.42 0.80
CA PHE A 49 14.68 13.06 1.33
C PHE A 49 14.17 14.18 0.44
N PHE A 50 15.06 15.04 -0.08
CA PHE A 50 14.67 16.19 -0.91
C PHE A 50 14.51 15.84 -2.39
N ASN A 51 15.17 14.78 -2.88
CA ASN A 51 15.12 14.34 -4.27
C ASN A 51 14.74 12.86 -4.36
N PRO A 52 13.51 12.47 -3.98
CA PRO A 52 13.07 11.09 -4.05
C PRO A 52 13.13 10.57 -5.49
N GLN A 53 13.63 9.34 -5.68
CA GLN A 53 13.75 8.72 -6.99
C GLN A 53 12.97 7.40 -7.03
N LEU A 54 12.28 7.12 -8.14
CA LEU A 54 11.58 5.83 -8.33
C LEU A 54 12.54 4.64 -8.35
N SER A 55 13.81 4.87 -8.70
CA SER A 55 14.87 3.85 -8.64
C SER A 55 15.27 3.45 -7.22
N ASP A 56 14.88 4.23 -6.21
CA ASP A 56 15.15 3.93 -4.80
C ASP A 56 14.03 3.06 -4.15
N LEU A 57 13.00 2.70 -4.92
CA LEU A 57 11.99 1.74 -4.46
C LEU A 57 12.62 0.36 -4.26
N HIS A 58 12.33 -0.26 -3.15
CA HIS A 58 12.83 -1.61 -2.84
C HIS A 58 12.29 -2.66 -3.81
N ASP A 59 13.07 -3.72 -4.04
CA ASP A 59 12.63 -4.86 -4.83
C ASP A 59 11.40 -5.51 -4.17
N PRO A 60 10.25 -5.58 -4.86
CA PRO A 60 9.04 -6.17 -4.29
C PRO A 60 9.18 -7.65 -3.93
N PHE A 61 10.11 -8.37 -4.55
CA PHE A 61 10.36 -9.78 -4.25
C PHE A 61 11.07 -10.03 -2.91
N LEU A 62 11.55 -8.98 -2.23
CA LEU A 62 11.99 -9.08 -0.83
C LEU A 62 10.85 -9.30 0.15
N MET A 63 9.60 -8.99 -0.26
CA MET A 63 8.42 -9.23 0.57
C MET A 63 8.07 -10.71 0.59
N LYS A 64 7.90 -11.26 1.77
CA LYS A 64 7.56 -12.68 1.98
C LYS A 64 6.32 -13.07 1.17
N ASP A 65 6.36 -14.25 0.53
CA ASP A 65 5.33 -14.85 -0.32
C ASP A 65 5.02 -14.06 -1.63
N MET A 66 5.79 -13.03 -1.99
CA MET A 66 5.54 -12.26 -3.22
C MET A 66 5.63 -13.13 -4.48
N ASP A 67 6.56 -14.06 -4.52
CA ASP A 67 6.71 -15.05 -5.59
C ASP A 67 5.43 -15.88 -5.78
N LYS A 68 4.88 -16.42 -4.69
CA LYS A 68 3.63 -17.21 -4.70
C LYS A 68 2.43 -16.36 -5.11
N ALA A 69 2.37 -15.10 -4.64
CA ALA A 69 1.30 -14.17 -5.00
C ALA A 69 1.31 -13.91 -6.51
N VAL A 70 2.46 -13.56 -7.07
CA VAL A 70 2.61 -13.29 -8.51
C VAL A 70 2.26 -14.55 -9.33
N GLU A 71 2.77 -15.72 -8.95
CA GLU A 71 2.45 -16.98 -9.64
C GLU A 71 0.96 -17.31 -9.62
N ARG A 72 0.28 -17.04 -8.49
CA ARG A 72 -1.17 -17.28 -8.38
C ARG A 72 -1.96 -16.33 -9.28
N VAL A 73 -1.56 -15.04 -9.34
CA VAL A 73 -2.18 -14.07 -10.25
C VAL A 73 -1.92 -14.44 -11.71
N GLU A 74 -0.69 -14.80 -12.08
CA GLU A 74 -0.35 -15.24 -13.44
C GLU A 74 -1.18 -16.46 -13.87
N ARG A 75 -1.35 -17.43 -12.97
CA ARG A 75 -2.20 -18.61 -13.22
C ARG A 75 -3.64 -18.20 -13.49
N ALA A 76 -4.19 -17.30 -12.67
CA ALA A 76 -5.55 -16.82 -12.83
C ALA A 76 -5.74 -16.05 -14.16
N VAL A 77 -4.80 -15.18 -14.52
CA VAL A 77 -4.84 -14.43 -15.78
C VAL A 77 -4.74 -15.36 -16.99
N ARG A 78 -3.81 -16.29 -16.99
CA ARG A 78 -3.60 -17.26 -18.08
C ARG A 78 -4.82 -18.16 -18.29
N ASN A 79 -5.42 -18.62 -17.20
CA ASN A 79 -6.58 -19.51 -17.22
C ASN A 79 -7.91 -18.77 -17.37
N ARG A 80 -7.89 -17.44 -17.41
CA ARG A 80 -9.09 -16.59 -17.42
C ARG A 80 -10.01 -16.88 -16.25
N GLU A 81 -9.44 -17.13 -15.07
CA GLU A 81 -10.19 -17.35 -13.85
C GLU A 81 -10.86 -16.03 -13.42
N LYS A 82 -12.02 -16.15 -12.79
CA LYS A 82 -12.69 -14.97 -12.23
C LYS A 82 -12.00 -14.55 -10.94
N ILE A 83 -11.49 -13.31 -10.90
CA ILE A 83 -10.81 -12.72 -9.77
C ILE A 83 -11.73 -11.70 -9.09
N MET A 84 -11.86 -11.77 -7.77
CA MET A 84 -12.47 -10.71 -6.98
C MET A 84 -11.38 -9.88 -6.32
N VAL A 85 -11.39 -8.57 -6.56
CA VAL A 85 -10.58 -7.59 -5.82
C VAL A 85 -11.41 -7.10 -4.65
N TYR A 86 -10.99 -7.46 -3.44
CA TYR A 86 -11.68 -7.17 -2.19
C TYR A 86 -10.88 -6.14 -1.39
N GLY A 87 -11.50 -5.15 -0.79
CA GLY A 87 -10.82 -4.19 0.07
C GLY A 87 -11.70 -3.73 1.21
N ASP A 88 -11.09 -3.07 2.19
CA ASP A 88 -11.86 -2.43 3.25
C ASP A 88 -12.61 -1.20 2.72
N TYR A 89 -13.53 -0.66 3.53
CA TYR A 89 -14.44 0.43 3.14
C TYR A 89 -13.87 1.83 3.30
N ASP A 90 -12.69 1.98 3.89
CA ASP A 90 -12.05 3.28 4.03
C ASP A 90 -11.30 3.74 2.75
N VAL A 91 -10.59 4.84 2.83
CA VAL A 91 -9.92 5.42 1.65
C VAL A 91 -8.73 4.56 1.23
N ASP A 92 -7.99 3.94 2.17
CA ASP A 92 -6.87 3.07 1.84
C ASP A 92 -7.37 1.81 1.11
N GLY A 93 -8.33 1.09 1.69
CA GLY A 93 -8.92 -0.09 1.08
C GLY A 93 -9.57 0.19 -0.28
N THR A 94 -10.34 1.26 -0.41
CA THR A 94 -11.03 1.60 -1.68
C THR A 94 -10.06 2.03 -2.78
N THR A 95 -9.01 2.78 -2.46
CA THR A 95 -7.96 3.13 -3.43
C THR A 95 -7.14 1.92 -3.85
N ALA A 96 -6.84 1.01 -2.91
CA ALA A 96 -6.17 -0.25 -3.19
C ALA A 96 -6.97 -1.12 -4.17
N VAL A 97 -8.29 -1.25 -3.93
CA VAL A 97 -9.19 -1.96 -4.87
C VAL A 97 -9.18 -1.31 -6.24
N ALA A 98 -9.32 0.01 -6.31
CA ALA A 98 -9.30 0.74 -7.58
C ALA A 98 -7.98 0.55 -8.35
N LEU A 99 -6.85 0.55 -7.63
CA LEU A 99 -5.52 0.37 -8.19
C LEU A 99 -5.36 -1.02 -8.81
N VAL A 100 -5.58 -2.07 -8.02
CA VAL A 100 -5.39 -3.46 -8.47
C VAL A 100 -6.41 -3.84 -9.54
N TYR A 101 -7.67 -3.45 -9.38
CA TYR A 101 -8.70 -3.68 -10.39
C TYR A 101 -8.34 -3.03 -11.74
N LYS A 102 -7.91 -1.76 -11.70
CA LYS A 102 -7.50 -1.03 -12.90
C LYS A 102 -6.29 -1.69 -13.57
N PHE A 103 -5.30 -2.11 -12.79
CA PHE A 103 -4.13 -2.82 -13.31
C PHE A 103 -4.53 -4.13 -14.02
N LEU A 104 -5.33 -4.97 -13.37
CA LEU A 104 -5.79 -6.23 -13.98
C LEU A 104 -6.56 -5.99 -15.29
N ARG A 105 -7.40 -4.95 -15.33
CA ARG A 105 -8.07 -4.52 -16.57
C ARG A 105 -7.08 -4.08 -17.64
N GLN A 106 -6.05 -3.35 -17.28
CA GLN A 106 -5.03 -2.82 -18.16
C GLN A 106 -4.21 -3.93 -18.84
N ILE A 107 -3.90 -5.01 -18.12
CA ILE A 107 -3.24 -6.20 -18.68
C ILE A 107 -4.20 -7.12 -19.45
N GLY A 108 -5.44 -6.68 -19.69
CA GLY A 108 -6.41 -7.40 -20.52
C GLY A 108 -7.26 -8.44 -19.80
N HIS A 109 -7.14 -8.58 -18.48
CA HIS A 109 -8.00 -9.50 -17.72
C HIS A 109 -9.41 -8.90 -17.58
N LYS A 110 -10.45 -9.64 -18.01
CA LYS A 110 -11.83 -9.14 -18.11
C LYS A 110 -12.77 -9.71 -17.05
N ASP A 111 -12.50 -10.93 -16.57
CA ASP A 111 -13.33 -11.64 -15.59
C ASP A 111 -13.01 -11.16 -14.16
N LEU A 112 -13.45 -9.94 -13.87
CA LEU A 112 -13.19 -9.25 -12.62
C LEU A 112 -14.47 -8.90 -11.87
N LEU A 113 -14.42 -9.10 -10.56
CA LEU A 113 -15.37 -8.54 -9.59
C LEU A 113 -14.61 -7.62 -8.66
N PHE A 114 -15.33 -6.70 -8.03
CA PHE A 114 -14.83 -6.01 -6.84
C PHE A 114 -15.85 -6.13 -5.70
N TYR A 115 -15.36 -6.02 -4.48
CA TYR A 115 -16.21 -6.05 -3.29
C TYR A 115 -15.66 -5.14 -2.20
N ILE A 116 -16.51 -4.27 -1.70
CA ILE A 116 -16.26 -3.44 -0.53
C ILE A 116 -17.36 -3.82 0.48
N PRO A 117 -17.00 -4.26 1.71
CA PRO A 117 -18.00 -4.62 2.70
C PRO A 117 -18.80 -3.40 3.15
N ASP A 118 -20.06 -3.61 3.46
CA ASP A 118 -20.89 -2.57 4.04
C ASP A 118 -20.50 -2.34 5.51
N ARG A 119 -20.09 -1.12 5.82
CA ARG A 119 -19.59 -0.71 7.14
C ARG A 119 -20.54 -1.07 8.29
N TYR A 120 -21.83 -0.95 8.06
CA TYR A 120 -22.86 -1.11 9.11
C TYR A 120 -23.34 -2.54 9.27
N THR A 121 -23.42 -3.30 8.19
CA THR A 121 -24.00 -4.66 8.19
C THR A 121 -22.96 -5.78 8.18
N GLU A 122 -21.72 -5.51 7.74
CA GLU A 122 -20.65 -6.50 7.63
C GLU A 122 -19.47 -6.20 8.55
N GLY A 123 -19.28 -4.92 8.90
CA GLY A 123 -18.16 -4.47 9.73
C GLY A 123 -16.85 -4.39 8.95
N TYR A 124 -15.75 -4.31 9.70
CA TYR A 124 -14.40 -4.18 9.17
C TYR A 124 -13.85 -5.51 8.67
N GLY A 125 -13.10 -5.45 7.56
CA GLY A 125 -12.30 -6.56 7.06
C GLY A 125 -13.09 -7.61 6.26
N ILE A 126 -12.58 -8.84 6.20
CA ILE A 126 -13.14 -9.90 5.36
C ILE A 126 -14.44 -10.45 5.96
N SER A 127 -15.54 -10.36 5.19
CA SER A 127 -16.87 -10.86 5.57
C SER A 127 -17.17 -12.22 4.93
N THR A 128 -17.93 -13.06 5.64
CA THR A 128 -18.46 -14.31 5.09
C THR A 128 -19.39 -14.06 3.90
N LYS A 129 -20.16 -12.96 3.96
CA LYS A 129 -21.06 -12.52 2.88
C LYS A 129 -20.28 -12.19 1.59
N GLY A 130 -19.12 -11.52 1.71
CA GLY A 130 -18.23 -11.25 0.57
C GLY A 130 -17.67 -12.53 -0.03
N ILE A 131 -17.24 -13.51 0.79
CA ILE A 131 -16.76 -14.81 0.33
C ILE A 131 -17.87 -15.58 -0.38
N ASP A 132 -19.08 -15.61 0.18
CA ASP A 132 -20.25 -16.26 -0.45
C ASP A 132 -20.63 -15.58 -1.76
N HIS A 133 -20.50 -14.25 -1.82
CA HIS A 133 -20.71 -13.52 -3.07
C HIS A 133 -19.67 -13.92 -4.13
N ALA A 134 -18.40 -14.01 -3.78
CA ALA A 134 -17.34 -14.47 -4.67
C ALA A 134 -17.63 -15.87 -5.22
N ALA A 135 -17.89 -16.83 -4.33
CA ALA A 135 -18.17 -18.21 -4.70
C ALA A 135 -19.39 -18.34 -5.62
N ARG A 136 -20.51 -17.66 -5.27
CA ARG A 136 -21.73 -17.67 -6.11
C ARG A 136 -21.51 -17.07 -7.50
N LYS A 137 -20.60 -16.10 -7.62
CA LYS A 137 -20.24 -15.47 -8.90
C LYS A 137 -19.18 -16.26 -9.67
N GLY A 138 -18.69 -17.37 -9.10
CA GLY A 138 -17.68 -18.23 -9.72
C GLY A 138 -16.27 -17.67 -9.65
N ALA A 139 -15.97 -16.79 -8.69
CA ALA A 139 -14.60 -16.36 -8.45
C ALA A 139 -13.81 -17.50 -7.79
N THR A 140 -12.59 -17.74 -8.27
CA THR A 140 -11.66 -18.75 -7.74
C THR A 140 -10.50 -18.13 -6.97
N LEU A 141 -10.34 -16.81 -7.07
CA LEU A 141 -9.32 -16.04 -6.37
C LEU A 141 -9.93 -14.75 -5.82
N ILE A 142 -9.66 -14.48 -4.55
CA ILE A 142 -9.86 -13.18 -3.91
C ILE A 142 -8.47 -12.57 -3.64
N ILE A 143 -8.26 -11.34 -4.10
CA ILE A 143 -7.13 -10.50 -3.70
C ILE A 143 -7.68 -9.53 -2.68
N ALA A 144 -7.37 -9.76 -1.40
CA ALA A 144 -7.78 -8.92 -0.29
C ALA A 144 -6.73 -7.83 -0.06
N LEU A 145 -7.18 -6.60 0.03
CA LEU A 145 -6.35 -5.39 0.11
C LEU A 145 -6.72 -4.62 1.36
N ASP A 146 -5.72 -4.18 2.11
CA ASP A 146 -5.86 -3.40 3.34
C ASP A 146 -6.68 -4.13 4.42
N CYS A 147 -6.73 -5.44 4.36
CA CYS A 147 -7.39 -6.28 5.34
C CYS A 147 -7.02 -7.76 5.16
N GLY A 148 -7.20 -8.53 6.23
CA GLY A 148 -7.16 -9.98 6.13
C GLY A 148 -6.06 -10.66 6.92
N ILE A 149 -5.06 -9.94 7.43
CA ILE A 149 -3.93 -10.54 8.17
C ILE A 149 -4.37 -11.35 9.42
N LYS A 150 -5.54 -11.06 9.96
CA LYS A 150 -6.13 -11.77 11.11
C LYS A 150 -7.32 -12.68 10.74
N ALA A 151 -7.62 -12.84 9.45
CA ALA A 151 -8.86 -13.48 8.97
C ALA A 151 -8.71 -15.01 8.79
N ILE A 152 -8.13 -15.72 9.78
CA ILE A 152 -7.82 -17.15 9.71
C ILE A 152 -9.05 -17.98 9.34
N GLU A 153 -10.12 -17.88 10.13
CA GLU A 153 -11.34 -18.64 9.91
C GLU A 153 -12.04 -18.33 8.58
N LYS A 154 -11.91 -17.07 8.12
CA LYS A 154 -12.51 -16.62 6.85
C LYS A 154 -11.76 -17.21 5.65
N VAL A 155 -10.44 -17.26 5.71
CA VAL A 155 -9.61 -17.90 4.68
C VAL A 155 -9.86 -19.39 4.62
N ASP A 156 -9.97 -20.06 5.77
CA ASP A 156 -10.33 -21.49 5.81
C ASP A 156 -11.75 -21.74 5.28
N TYR A 157 -12.67 -20.82 5.56
CA TYR A 157 -14.03 -20.90 5.00
C TYR A 157 -14.03 -20.76 3.48
N ALA A 158 -13.28 -19.81 2.94
CA ALA A 158 -13.16 -19.61 1.50
C ALA A 158 -12.53 -20.82 0.81
N LYS A 159 -11.51 -21.41 1.42
CA LYS A 159 -10.85 -22.62 0.92
C LYS A 159 -11.83 -23.79 0.78
N ARG A 160 -12.73 -23.97 1.76
CA ARG A 160 -13.80 -24.98 1.66
C ARG A 160 -14.80 -24.72 0.52
N LYS A 161 -14.88 -23.47 0.06
CA LYS A 161 -15.70 -23.05 -1.09
C LYS A 161 -14.94 -23.09 -2.43
N GLY A 162 -13.69 -23.52 -2.44
CA GLY A 162 -12.85 -23.55 -3.64
C GLY A 162 -12.34 -22.16 -4.06
N VAL A 163 -12.25 -21.22 -3.14
CA VAL A 163 -11.78 -19.85 -3.40
C VAL A 163 -10.44 -19.64 -2.69
N ASP A 164 -9.39 -19.35 -3.47
CA ASP A 164 -8.07 -18.99 -2.99
C ASP A 164 -8.02 -17.55 -2.52
N PHE A 165 -7.11 -17.26 -1.58
CA PHE A 165 -6.82 -15.90 -1.13
C PHE A 165 -5.36 -15.51 -1.39
N ILE A 166 -5.15 -14.26 -1.83
CA ILE A 166 -3.94 -13.48 -1.66
C ILE A 166 -4.30 -12.33 -0.73
N ILE A 167 -3.56 -12.15 0.36
CA ILE A 167 -3.73 -11.07 1.33
C ILE A 167 -2.63 -10.05 1.10
N CYS A 168 -2.99 -8.78 0.93
CA CYS A 168 -2.10 -7.63 0.85
C CYS A 168 -2.52 -6.67 1.98
N ASP A 169 -1.86 -6.78 3.12
CA ASP A 169 -2.23 -6.06 4.34
C ASP A 169 -1.00 -5.39 4.96
N HIS A 170 -1.21 -4.44 5.85
CA HIS A 170 -0.16 -3.70 6.56
C HIS A 170 -0.43 -3.56 8.06
N HIS A 171 -1.51 -4.17 8.53
CA HIS A 171 -1.85 -4.19 9.94
C HIS A 171 -0.95 -5.16 10.72
N LEU A 172 -0.80 -4.93 12.02
CA LEU A 172 -0.02 -5.82 12.88
C LEU A 172 -0.58 -7.24 12.86
N PRO A 173 0.22 -8.26 12.47
CA PRO A 173 -0.18 -9.65 12.51
C PRO A 173 -0.54 -10.13 13.92
N ALA A 174 -1.33 -11.19 14.02
CA ALA A 174 -1.49 -11.98 15.23
C ALA A 174 -0.36 -13.03 15.35
N GLU A 175 -0.38 -13.85 16.40
CA GLU A 175 0.56 -14.97 16.54
C GLU A 175 0.49 -15.95 15.36
N GLU A 176 -0.74 -16.22 14.92
CA GLU A 176 -1.00 -17.05 13.74
C GLU A 176 -1.46 -16.18 12.58
N ILE A 177 -1.02 -16.50 11.37
CA ILE A 177 -1.44 -15.86 10.13
C ILE A 177 -2.35 -16.80 9.30
N PRO A 178 -3.25 -16.25 8.46
CA PRO A 178 -4.13 -17.04 7.61
C PRO A 178 -3.36 -17.96 6.65
N ARG A 179 -3.87 -19.17 6.43
CA ARG A 179 -3.32 -20.15 5.48
C ARG A 179 -3.78 -19.85 4.05
N ALA A 180 -3.59 -18.62 3.62
CA ALA A 180 -3.81 -18.16 2.25
C ALA A 180 -2.72 -18.71 1.30
N VAL A 181 -2.92 -18.58 -0.01
CA VAL A 181 -1.89 -18.91 -1.01
C VAL A 181 -0.66 -18.02 -0.82
N ALA A 182 -0.89 -16.74 -0.53
CA ALA A 182 0.15 -15.79 -0.18
C ALA A 182 -0.39 -14.76 0.82
N VAL A 183 0.48 -14.32 1.73
CA VAL A 183 0.20 -13.27 2.70
C VAL A 183 1.31 -12.23 2.59
N LEU A 184 1.01 -11.15 1.89
CA LEU A 184 1.91 -10.01 1.72
C LEU A 184 1.64 -9.02 2.84
N ASP A 185 2.53 -8.98 3.80
CA ASP A 185 2.50 -8.02 4.89
C ASP A 185 3.94 -7.79 5.37
N PRO A 186 4.47 -6.57 5.22
CA PRO A 186 5.85 -6.27 5.60
C PRO A 186 6.09 -6.30 7.12
N LYS A 187 5.02 -6.25 7.95
CA LYS A 187 5.11 -6.32 9.42
C LYS A 187 5.17 -7.74 9.98
N ARG A 188 5.13 -8.76 9.13
CA ARG A 188 5.30 -10.15 9.57
C ARG A 188 6.70 -10.38 10.11
N ALA A 189 6.82 -11.11 11.21
CA ALA A 189 8.10 -11.43 11.84
C ALA A 189 9.07 -12.22 10.93
N ASP A 190 8.54 -12.97 9.95
CA ASP A 190 9.31 -13.75 8.97
C ASP A 190 9.48 -13.02 7.61
N CYS A 191 9.13 -11.73 7.53
CA CYS A 191 9.30 -10.90 6.36
C CYS A 191 10.60 -10.09 6.45
N SER A 192 11.42 -10.12 5.40
CA SER A 192 12.68 -9.36 5.31
C SER A 192 12.55 -8.10 4.46
N TYR A 193 11.34 -7.65 4.18
CA TYR A 193 11.12 -6.42 3.42
C TYR A 193 11.67 -5.22 4.17
N PRO A 194 12.48 -4.34 3.53
CA PRO A 194 13.23 -3.30 4.24
C PRO A 194 12.39 -2.19 4.87
N PHE A 195 11.12 -2.05 4.43
CA PHE A 195 10.23 -0.97 4.87
C PHE A 195 8.84 -1.52 5.25
N ASP A 196 8.49 -1.45 6.52
CA ASP A 196 7.29 -2.06 7.09
C ASP A 196 6.09 -1.10 7.25
N GLU A 197 6.26 0.18 6.90
CA GLU A 197 5.24 1.22 7.06
C GLU A 197 4.50 1.57 5.76
N LEU A 198 4.43 0.65 4.80
CA LEU A 198 3.58 0.84 3.62
C LEU A 198 2.10 0.94 4.02
N SER A 199 1.29 1.71 3.28
CA SER A 199 -0.17 1.63 3.38
C SER A 199 -0.69 0.32 2.75
N GLY A 200 -1.93 -0.07 3.01
CA GLY A 200 -2.53 -1.25 2.40
C GLY A 200 -2.57 -1.17 0.87
N CYS A 201 -2.86 0.02 0.31
CA CYS A 201 -2.71 0.29 -1.12
C CYS A 201 -1.25 0.17 -1.58
N GLY A 202 -0.29 0.57 -0.73
CA GLY A 202 1.14 0.41 -0.97
C GLY A 202 1.54 -1.06 -1.13
N VAL A 203 1.06 -1.93 -0.26
CA VAL A 203 1.28 -3.38 -0.37
C VAL A 203 0.66 -3.94 -1.66
N GLY A 204 -0.59 -3.53 -1.98
CA GLY A 204 -1.23 -3.88 -3.25
C GLY A 204 -0.44 -3.40 -4.48
N PHE A 205 0.15 -2.20 -4.41
CA PHE A 205 1.02 -1.69 -5.46
C PHE A 205 2.31 -2.52 -5.61
N LYS A 206 2.90 -3.00 -4.51
CA LYS A 206 4.08 -3.88 -4.57
C LYS A 206 3.77 -5.20 -5.29
N LEU A 207 2.57 -5.77 -5.11
CA LEU A 207 2.11 -6.91 -5.90
C LEU A 207 2.04 -6.58 -7.40
N VAL A 208 1.49 -5.42 -7.75
CA VAL A 208 1.43 -4.94 -9.14
C VAL A 208 2.84 -4.72 -9.71
N GLN A 209 3.73 -4.09 -8.95
CA GLN A 209 5.13 -3.88 -9.34
C GLN A 209 5.86 -5.20 -9.59
N ALA A 210 5.70 -6.19 -8.69
CA ALA A 210 6.30 -7.51 -8.82
C ALA A 210 5.79 -8.25 -10.06
N TYR A 211 4.48 -8.20 -10.30
CA TYR A 211 3.89 -8.78 -11.52
C TYR A 211 4.48 -8.15 -12.78
N CYS A 212 4.59 -6.82 -12.81
CA CYS A 212 5.18 -6.10 -13.95
C CYS A 212 6.64 -6.48 -14.16
N GLN A 213 7.44 -6.52 -13.10
CA GLN A 213 8.85 -6.88 -13.14
C GLN A 213 9.05 -8.29 -13.70
N LYS A 214 8.27 -9.27 -13.22
CA LYS A 214 8.35 -10.67 -13.69
C LYS A 214 7.92 -10.83 -15.15
N ASN A 215 6.96 -10.03 -15.62
CA ASN A 215 6.38 -10.14 -16.96
C ASN A 215 6.97 -9.12 -17.96
N GLY A 216 8.04 -8.41 -17.60
CA GLY A 216 8.69 -7.46 -18.50
C GLY A 216 7.82 -6.26 -18.87
N ILE A 217 6.83 -5.91 -18.02
CA ILE A 217 5.97 -4.74 -18.22
C ILE A 217 6.69 -3.51 -17.66
N PRO A 218 6.94 -2.47 -18.50
CA PRO A 218 7.64 -1.27 -18.05
C PRO A 218 6.91 -0.55 -16.92
N PHE A 219 7.65 -0.02 -15.94
CA PHE A 219 7.10 0.73 -14.78
C PHE A 219 6.21 1.90 -15.22
N GLN A 220 6.51 2.54 -16.34
CA GLN A 220 5.74 3.63 -16.92
C GLN A 220 4.26 3.27 -17.16
N GLN A 221 3.95 1.98 -17.33
CA GLN A 221 2.55 1.54 -17.47
C GLN A 221 1.77 1.58 -16.16
N ILE A 222 2.43 1.44 -15.02
CA ILE A 222 1.79 1.48 -13.70
C ILE A 222 2.00 2.82 -12.97
N GLU A 223 2.90 3.66 -13.45
CA GLU A 223 3.13 5.01 -12.91
C GLU A 223 1.84 5.86 -12.79
N PRO A 224 0.88 5.81 -13.75
CA PRO A 224 -0.39 6.52 -13.60
C PRO A 224 -1.25 6.10 -12.39
N LEU A 225 -0.93 4.96 -11.76
CA LEU A 225 -1.64 4.47 -10.57
C LEU A 225 -1.13 5.11 -9.28
N LEU A 226 0.00 5.82 -9.32
CA LEU A 226 0.61 6.48 -8.17
C LEU A 226 -0.26 7.58 -7.58
N ASP A 227 -1.19 8.16 -8.36
CA ASP A 227 -2.15 9.13 -7.85
C ASP A 227 -3.08 8.52 -6.78
N LEU A 228 -3.52 7.27 -6.95
CA LEU A 228 -4.30 6.54 -5.94
C LEU A 228 -3.47 6.28 -4.68
N LEU A 229 -2.19 5.96 -4.86
CA LEU A 229 -1.25 5.76 -3.77
C LEU A 229 -1.06 7.02 -2.92
N ALA A 230 -0.90 8.19 -3.55
CA ALA A 230 -0.76 9.45 -2.80
C ALA A 230 -2.00 9.74 -1.95
N VAL A 231 -3.19 9.42 -2.46
CA VAL A 231 -4.45 9.56 -1.70
C VAL A 231 -4.48 8.59 -0.52
N SER A 232 -4.13 7.32 -0.75
CA SER A 232 -4.04 6.30 0.30
C SER A 232 -3.07 6.72 1.42
N ILE A 233 -1.81 7.02 1.08
CA ILE A 233 -0.75 7.41 2.02
C ILE A 233 -1.19 8.60 2.88
N ALA A 234 -1.86 9.58 2.27
CA ALA A 234 -2.31 10.76 2.97
C ALA A 234 -3.51 10.50 3.90
N SER A 235 -4.43 9.61 3.52
CA SER A 235 -5.64 9.32 4.31
C SER A 235 -5.39 8.33 5.44
N ASP A 236 -4.51 7.37 5.25
CA ASP A 236 -4.12 6.41 6.29
C ASP A 236 -3.07 6.97 7.26
N ILE A 237 -2.51 8.14 6.94
CA ILE A 237 -1.55 8.89 7.78
C ILE A 237 -0.29 8.06 8.08
N VAL A 238 0.12 7.19 7.16
CA VAL A 238 1.39 6.45 7.28
C VAL A 238 2.60 7.40 7.22
N PRO A 239 3.74 7.05 7.84
CA PRO A 239 4.92 7.90 7.85
C PRO A 239 5.41 8.26 6.43
N LEU A 240 5.59 9.57 6.16
CA LEU A 240 6.11 10.07 4.88
C LEU A 240 7.66 9.97 4.81
N VAL A 241 8.15 8.75 4.97
CA VAL A 241 9.57 8.40 4.88
C VAL A 241 9.74 7.26 3.86
N ASP A 242 10.98 6.98 3.47
CA ASP A 242 11.35 5.87 2.58
C ASP A 242 10.42 5.77 1.36
N GLU A 243 9.87 4.59 1.05
CA GLU A 243 9.00 4.36 -0.12
C GLU A 243 7.71 5.20 -0.10
N ASN A 244 7.09 5.39 1.07
CA ASN A 244 5.88 6.23 1.17
C ASN A 244 6.16 7.66 0.71
N ARG A 245 7.36 8.19 1.01
CA ARG A 245 7.74 9.52 0.54
C ARG A 245 7.94 9.56 -0.98
N ILE A 246 8.60 8.54 -1.54
CA ILE A 246 8.82 8.41 -2.99
C ILE A 246 7.46 8.32 -3.71
N LEU A 247 6.63 7.39 -3.27
CA LEU A 247 5.32 7.12 -3.86
C LEU A 247 4.37 8.33 -3.75
N ALA A 248 4.35 9.01 -2.58
CA ALA A 248 3.57 10.23 -2.40
C ALA A 248 4.07 11.38 -3.29
N HIS A 249 5.39 11.55 -3.42
CA HIS A 249 5.98 12.59 -4.28
C HIS A 249 5.50 12.44 -5.72
N TYR A 250 5.74 11.27 -6.32
CA TYR A 250 5.35 11.01 -7.71
C TYR A 250 3.83 10.95 -7.88
N GLY A 251 3.12 10.43 -6.88
CA GLY A 251 1.66 10.42 -6.89
C GLY A 251 1.04 11.81 -6.88
N LEU A 252 1.57 12.74 -6.09
CA LEU A 252 1.15 14.15 -6.10
C LEU A 252 1.45 14.84 -7.43
N LEU A 253 2.61 14.57 -8.05
CA LEU A 253 2.89 15.07 -9.39
C LEU A 253 1.85 14.56 -10.40
N ARG A 254 1.47 13.28 -10.32
CA ARG A 254 0.43 12.71 -11.18
C ARG A 254 -0.95 13.29 -10.90
N LEU A 255 -1.34 13.49 -9.63
CA LEU A 255 -2.59 14.14 -9.25
C LEU A 255 -2.72 15.53 -9.86
N ASN A 256 -1.65 16.33 -9.79
CA ASN A 256 -1.63 17.68 -10.33
C ASN A 256 -1.64 17.72 -11.87
N ALA A 257 -1.09 16.70 -12.52
CA ALA A 257 -1.05 16.57 -13.99
C ALA A 257 -2.26 15.83 -14.56
N SER A 258 -3.05 15.10 -13.73
CA SER A 258 -4.09 14.21 -14.21
C SER A 258 -5.44 14.94 -14.36
N ASP A 259 -6.17 14.51 -15.38
CA ASP A 259 -7.52 14.97 -15.70
C ASP A 259 -8.61 14.07 -15.05
N ARG A 260 -8.30 13.41 -13.91
CA ARG A 260 -9.29 12.58 -13.23
C ARG A 260 -10.46 13.44 -12.73
N LYS A 261 -11.66 12.98 -13.03
CA LYS A 261 -12.92 13.68 -12.68
C LYS A 261 -13.05 13.95 -11.16
N SER A 262 -12.52 13.06 -10.31
CA SER A 262 -12.50 13.24 -8.85
C SER A 262 -11.62 14.40 -8.37
N THR A 263 -10.54 14.71 -9.09
CA THR A 263 -9.65 15.83 -8.77
C THR A 263 -10.25 17.18 -9.18
N ARG A 264 -11.05 17.21 -10.25
CA ARG A 264 -11.74 18.44 -10.71
C ARG A 264 -12.91 18.86 -9.84
N LEU A 265 -13.62 17.92 -9.20
CA LEU A 265 -14.78 18.24 -8.37
C LEU A 265 -14.43 19.05 -7.12
N ASN A 266 -13.21 18.89 -6.58
CA ASN A 266 -12.77 19.66 -5.41
C ASN A 266 -12.31 21.10 -5.73
N SER A 267 -11.94 21.41 -6.98
CA SER A 267 -11.53 22.77 -7.37
C SER A 267 -12.70 23.69 -7.71
N SER A 268 -13.90 23.15 -7.96
CA SER A 268 -15.08 23.94 -8.30
C SER A 268 -15.90 24.42 -7.09
N HIS A 269 -15.55 24.01 -5.87
CA HIS A 269 -16.21 24.43 -4.63
C HIS A 269 -15.45 25.52 -3.84
N SER A 270 -14.35 26.04 -4.37
CA SER A 270 -13.49 27.06 -3.74
C SER A 270 -13.54 28.43 -4.45
N SER A 271 -14.64 28.76 -5.13
CA SER A 271 -14.88 30.10 -5.71
C SER A 271 -16.18 30.66 -5.16
#